data_9c74402aab54dcb276e25445947c1367
#
_entry.id   9c74402aab54dcb276e25445947c1367
#
_cell.length_a   1.000
_cell.length_b   1.000
_cell.length_c   1.000
_cell.angle_alpha   90.00
_cell.angle_beta   90.00
_cell.angle_gamma   90.00
#
_symmetry.space_group_name_H-M   'P 1'
#
loop_
_entity.id
_entity.type
_entity.pdbx_description
1 polymer ?
#
loop_
_entity_poly.entity_id
_entity_poly.type
_entity_poly.pdbx_seq_one_letter_code
_entity_poly.pdbx_strand_id
1 'polypeptide(L)'
;MKIVNKKALFDYQILDRLEAGVSLTGAEVKSLRSGHAKLDGSFVRIIGTEAYLINAQIFPYTYASPPAGGGTYDPKRTRKLLFHRKELVSLKSKIDGANLTLIPLSWYTKGPFVKLEVG
;
A
#
# COMPACT_ATOMS: atom_id res chain seq x y z
N MET A 1 -6.85 13.26 -4.43
CA MET A 1 -6.62 12.06 -5.26
C MET A 1 -7.06 10.84 -4.48
N LYS A 2 -7.75 9.93 -5.15
CA LYS A 2 -8.13 8.63 -4.58
C LYS A 2 -8.10 7.57 -5.67
N ILE A 3 -7.36 6.50 -5.46
CA ILE A 3 -7.29 5.35 -6.36
C ILE A 3 -7.85 4.15 -5.63
N VAL A 4 -8.95 3.59 -6.12
CA VAL A 4 -9.72 2.53 -5.45
C VAL A 4 -9.41 1.16 -6.07
N ASN A 5 -9.24 0.16 -5.23
CA ASN A 5 -9.12 -1.24 -5.66
C ASN A 5 -10.53 -1.84 -5.81
N LYS A 6 -11.17 -1.57 -6.93
CA LYS A 6 -12.55 -2.00 -7.19
C LYS A 6 -12.71 -3.51 -7.18
N LYS A 7 -11.72 -4.23 -7.71
CA LYS A 7 -11.74 -5.69 -7.74
C LYS A 7 -11.77 -6.29 -6.34
N ALA A 8 -10.97 -5.76 -5.42
CA ALA A 8 -10.95 -6.23 -4.04
C ALA A 8 -12.28 -5.97 -3.34
N LEU A 9 -12.87 -4.81 -3.55
CA LEU A 9 -14.18 -4.48 -2.97
C LEU A 9 -15.29 -5.38 -3.51
N PHE A 10 -15.17 -5.86 -4.74
CA PHE A 10 -16.08 -6.80 -5.34
C PHE A 10 -15.87 -8.24 -4.87
N ASP A 11 -14.61 -8.69 -4.80
CA ASP A 11 -14.24 -10.08 -4.53
C ASP A 11 -14.26 -10.45 -3.04
N TYR A 12 -14.14 -9.47 -2.14
CA TYR A 12 -13.99 -9.71 -0.71
C TYR A 12 -15.05 -8.99 0.11
N GLN A 13 -15.49 -9.64 1.18
CA GLN A 13 -16.29 -8.99 2.21
C GLN A 13 -15.32 -8.25 3.15
N ILE A 14 -15.48 -6.94 3.27
CA ILE A 14 -14.63 -6.12 4.13
C ILE A 14 -15.23 -6.08 5.54
N LEU A 15 -14.52 -6.67 6.48
CA LEU A 15 -14.95 -6.74 7.88
C LEU A 15 -14.51 -5.52 8.68
N ASP A 16 -13.32 -5.01 8.40
CA ASP A 16 -12.72 -3.87 9.07
C ASP A 16 -11.94 -3.02 8.09
N ARG A 17 -11.73 -1.73 8.43
CA ARG A 17 -10.95 -0.81 7.62
C ARG A 17 -9.94 -0.08 8.49
N LEU A 18 -8.71 0.02 8.03
CA LEU A 18 -7.60 0.67 8.72
C LEU A 18 -6.85 1.59 7.77
N GLU A 19 -6.26 2.63 8.34
CA GLU A 19 -5.41 3.57 7.60
C GLU A 19 -3.95 3.30 7.94
N ALA A 20 -3.11 3.17 6.91
CA ALA A 20 -1.68 3.00 7.06
C ALA A 20 -0.91 4.11 6.35
N GLY A 21 0.23 4.49 6.90
CA GLY A 21 1.22 5.24 6.15
C GLY A 21 1.96 4.31 5.20
N VAL A 22 2.57 4.87 4.17
CA VAL A 22 3.34 4.10 3.19
C VAL A 22 4.69 4.76 2.98
N SER A 23 5.75 3.96 3.01
CA SER A 23 7.10 4.46 2.72
C SER A 23 7.29 4.58 1.21
N LEU A 24 7.30 5.80 0.71
CA LEU A 24 7.39 6.12 -0.71
C LEU A 24 8.51 7.11 -0.99
N THR A 25 9.06 7.04 -2.21
CA THR A 25 9.96 8.08 -2.72
C THR A 25 9.15 9.31 -3.14
N GLY A 26 9.82 10.47 -3.29
CA GLY A 26 9.17 11.67 -3.78
C GLY A 26 8.57 11.49 -5.18
N ALA A 27 9.26 10.76 -6.05
CA ALA A 27 8.77 10.44 -7.39
C ALA A 27 7.51 9.57 -7.36
N GLU A 28 7.46 8.60 -6.46
CA GLU A 28 6.28 7.74 -6.28
C GLU A 28 5.07 8.55 -5.80
N VAL A 29 5.27 9.47 -4.87
CA VAL A 29 4.20 10.36 -4.40
C VAL A 29 3.64 11.20 -5.55
N LYS A 30 4.51 11.74 -6.39
CA LYS A 30 4.09 12.53 -7.57
C LYS A 30 3.29 11.70 -8.57
N SER A 31 3.72 10.47 -8.84
CA SER A 31 2.99 9.55 -9.72
C SER A 31 1.60 9.22 -9.16
N LEU A 32 1.52 8.94 -7.86
CA LEU A 32 0.24 8.68 -7.19
C LEU A 32 -0.71 9.86 -7.29
N ARG A 33 -0.23 11.08 -7.04
CA ARG A 33 -1.04 12.30 -7.13
C ARG A 33 -1.53 12.56 -8.54
N SER A 34 -0.82 12.07 -9.54
CA SER A 34 -1.23 12.14 -10.95
C SER A 34 -2.14 10.99 -11.38
N GLY A 35 -2.48 10.08 -10.47
CA GLY A 35 -3.33 8.94 -10.75
C GLY A 35 -2.64 7.79 -11.47
N HIS A 36 -1.31 7.78 -11.52
CA HIS A 36 -0.52 6.77 -12.24
C HIS A 36 -0.12 5.60 -11.33
N ALA A 37 -1.12 4.91 -10.79
CA ALA A 37 -0.88 3.75 -9.94
C ALA A 37 -2.07 2.79 -9.99
N LYS A 38 -1.83 1.52 -9.65
CA LYS A 38 -2.86 0.48 -9.59
C LYS A 38 -2.68 -0.37 -8.34
N LEU A 39 -3.79 -0.83 -7.78
CA LEU A 39 -3.81 -1.75 -6.64
C LEU A 39 -4.25 -3.17 -7.03
N ASP A 40 -4.65 -3.39 -8.26
CA ASP A 40 -5.13 -4.69 -8.73
C ASP A 40 -4.10 -5.79 -8.50
N GLY A 41 -4.50 -6.88 -7.86
CA GLY A 41 -3.62 -8.01 -7.57
C GLY A 41 -2.61 -7.77 -6.45
N SER A 42 -2.68 -6.64 -5.76
CA SER A 42 -1.82 -6.36 -4.61
C SER A 42 -2.39 -6.97 -3.34
N PHE A 43 -1.53 -7.15 -2.36
CA PHE A 43 -1.91 -7.67 -1.04
C PHE A 43 -0.97 -7.15 0.03
N VAL A 44 -1.39 -7.29 1.28
CA VAL A 44 -0.60 -6.89 2.44
C VAL A 44 -0.13 -8.14 3.18
N ARG A 45 1.14 -8.18 3.54
CA ARG A 45 1.73 -9.28 4.29
C ARG A 45 2.44 -8.77 5.53
N ILE A 46 2.19 -9.42 6.66
CA ILE A 46 2.90 -9.13 7.90
C ILE A 46 4.04 -10.14 8.04
N ILE A 47 5.27 -9.62 8.12
CA ILE A 47 6.48 -10.42 8.28
C ILE A 47 7.17 -9.94 9.55
N GLY A 48 7.22 -10.80 10.57
CA GLY A 48 7.78 -10.43 11.87
C GLY A 48 6.98 -9.31 12.52
N THR A 49 7.61 -8.16 12.74
CA THR A 49 7.01 -6.98 13.38
C THR A 49 6.65 -5.89 12.39
N GLU A 50 6.63 -6.20 11.09
CA GLU A 50 6.41 -5.19 10.05
C GLU A 50 5.40 -5.66 9.01
N ALA A 51 4.72 -4.71 8.38
CA ALA A 51 3.77 -4.96 7.31
C ALA A 51 4.29 -4.42 5.99
N TYR A 52 4.01 -5.14 4.91
CA TYR A 52 4.46 -4.79 3.56
C TYR A 52 3.32 -4.85 2.56
N LEU A 53 3.31 -3.87 1.66
CA LEU A 53 2.43 -3.86 0.49
C LEU A 53 3.18 -4.49 -0.68
N ILE A 54 2.61 -5.55 -1.23
CA ILE A 54 3.24 -6.38 -2.26
C ILE A 54 2.41 -6.32 -3.55
N ASN A 55 3.08 -6.20 -4.69
CA ASN A 55 2.49 -6.14 -6.04
C ASN A 55 1.61 -4.92 -6.34
N ALA A 56 1.59 -3.90 -5.50
CA ALA A 56 0.99 -2.62 -5.87
C ALA A 56 1.88 -1.93 -6.90
N GLN A 57 1.29 -1.42 -7.96
CA GLN A 57 2.03 -0.82 -9.06
C GLN A 57 1.94 0.71 -9.00
N ILE A 58 3.09 1.38 -8.98
CA ILE A 58 3.21 2.82 -9.13
C ILE A 58 4.10 3.07 -10.33
N PHE A 59 3.54 3.67 -11.37
CA PHE A 59 4.26 3.92 -12.63
C PHE A 59 5.39 4.93 -12.44
N PRO A 60 6.47 4.85 -13.24
CA PRO A 60 7.56 5.81 -13.14
C PRO A 60 7.06 7.22 -13.39
N TYR A 61 7.58 8.18 -12.60
CA TYR A 61 7.34 9.59 -12.85
C TYR A 61 8.27 10.08 -13.94
N THR A 62 7.71 10.68 -15.01
CA THR A 62 8.43 11.02 -16.23
C THR A 62 9.67 11.90 -16.00
N TYR A 63 9.62 12.77 -15.02
CA TYR A 63 10.69 13.73 -14.72
C TYR A 63 11.55 13.35 -13.54
N ALA A 64 11.41 12.11 -13.04
CA ALA A 64 12.19 11.64 -11.90
C ALA A 64 13.64 11.39 -12.28
N SER A 65 14.56 11.67 -11.35
CA SER A 65 15.94 11.25 -11.47
C SER A 65 16.04 9.72 -11.37
N PRO A 66 17.08 9.10 -11.98
CA PRO A 66 17.32 7.67 -11.79
C PRO A 66 17.46 7.32 -10.30
N PRO A 67 17.14 6.08 -9.89
CA PRO A 67 17.33 5.65 -8.51
C PRO A 67 18.79 5.81 -8.05
N ALA A 68 18.97 6.15 -6.78
CA ALA A 68 20.29 6.27 -6.18
C ALA A 68 21.04 4.92 -6.30
N GLY A 69 22.32 4.99 -6.64
CA GLY A 69 23.14 3.79 -6.82
C GLY A 69 23.06 3.16 -8.21
N GLY A 70 22.33 3.76 -9.13
CA GLY A 70 22.09 3.23 -10.47
C GLY A 70 21.05 2.12 -10.44
N GLY A 71 20.60 1.68 -11.54
CA GLY A 71 19.57 0.65 -11.66
C GLY A 71 18.25 1.21 -12.13
N THR A 72 17.33 0.30 -12.40
CA THR A 72 16.02 0.61 -12.95
C THR A 72 14.98 0.67 -11.82
N TYR A 73 14.07 1.63 -11.90
CA TYR A 73 12.96 1.70 -10.99
C TYR A 73 12.02 0.51 -11.19
N ASP A 74 11.66 -0.17 -10.11
CA ASP A 74 10.67 -1.26 -10.14
C ASP A 74 9.28 -0.73 -9.75
N PRO A 75 8.33 -0.64 -10.70
CA PRO A 75 6.97 -0.17 -10.40
C PRO A 75 6.24 -1.02 -9.37
N LYS A 76 6.58 -2.28 -9.25
CA LYS A 76 5.95 -3.24 -8.32
C LYS A 76 6.79 -3.56 -7.10
N ARG A 77 7.75 -2.70 -6.75
CA ARG A 77 8.59 -2.95 -5.58
C ARG A 77 7.75 -3.13 -4.32
N THR A 78 8.20 -3.96 -3.41
CA THR A 78 7.59 -4.12 -2.09
C THR A 78 7.76 -2.83 -1.30
N ARG A 79 6.68 -2.33 -0.71
CA ARG A 79 6.67 -1.09 0.04
C ARG A 79 6.29 -1.34 1.49
N LYS A 80 7.04 -0.74 2.40
CA LYS A 80 6.76 -0.85 3.83
C LYS A 80 5.54 -0.02 4.19
N LEU A 81 4.62 -0.62 4.96
CA LEU A 81 3.48 0.07 5.53
C LEU A 81 3.80 0.49 6.97
N LEU A 82 3.30 1.66 7.34
CA LEU A 82 3.55 2.25 8.65
C LEU A 82 2.26 2.18 9.48
N PHE A 83 2.23 1.22 10.40
CA PHE A 83 1.18 1.07 11.39
C PHE A 83 1.74 1.39 12.78
N HIS A 84 0.88 1.78 13.70
CA HIS A 84 1.25 1.77 15.11
C HIS A 84 1.47 0.32 15.57
N ARG A 85 2.42 0.14 16.48
CA ARG A 85 2.77 -1.21 16.96
C ARG A 85 1.56 -1.95 17.54
N LYS A 86 0.70 -1.25 18.27
CA LYS A 86 -0.54 -1.83 18.83
C LYS A 86 -1.50 -2.31 17.74
N GLU A 87 -1.64 -1.54 16.68
CA GLU A 87 -2.47 -1.93 15.53
C GLU A 87 -1.92 -3.17 14.84
N LEU A 88 -0.61 -3.24 14.64
CA LEU A 88 0.04 -4.36 13.98
C LEU A 88 -0.11 -5.66 14.78
N VAL A 89 0.06 -5.61 16.09
CA VAL A 89 -0.12 -6.76 16.99
C VAL A 89 -1.58 -7.24 16.93
N SER A 90 -2.53 -6.31 17.01
CA SER A 90 -3.96 -6.63 16.94
C SER A 90 -4.34 -7.27 15.60
N LEU A 91 -3.84 -6.74 14.48
CA LEU A 91 -4.08 -7.27 13.14
C LEU A 91 -3.54 -8.68 12.99
N LYS A 92 -2.32 -8.92 13.43
CA LYS A 92 -1.68 -10.23 13.35
C LYS A 92 -2.48 -11.28 14.13
N SER A 93 -2.93 -10.92 15.31
CA SER A 93 -3.76 -11.80 16.14
C SER A 93 -5.08 -12.17 15.45
N LYS A 94 -5.76 -11.18 14.85
CA LYS A 94 -7.02 -11.41 14.12
C LYS A 94 -6.82 -12.28 12.88
N ILE A 95 -5.76 -12.06 12.12
CA ILE A 95 -5.45 -12.83 10.92
C ILE A 95 -5.16 -14.28 11.27
N ASP A 96 -4.32 -14.51 12.26
CA ASP A 96 -3.93 -15.85 12.69
C ASP A 96 -5.11 -16.61 13.31
N GLY A 97 -5.96 -15.94 14.07
CA GLY A 97 -7.09 -16.55 14.76
C GLY A 97 -8.30 -16.86 13.88
N ALA A 98 -8.56 -16.05 12.86
CA ALA A 98 -9.76 -16.16 12.02
C ALA A 98 -9.47 -16.46 10.56
N ASN A 99 -8.22 -16.75 10.20
CA ASN A 99 -7.80 -17.04 8.83
C ASN A 99 -8.22 -15.94 7.84
N LEU A 100 -8.05 -14.69 8.24
CA LEU A 100 -8.40 -13.51 7.44
C LEU A 100 -7.22 -13.08 6.57
N THR A 101 -7.52 -12.27 5.54
CA THR A 101 -6.53 -11.71 4.63
C THR A 101 -6.61 -10.18 4.68
N LEU A 102 -5.45 -9.52 4.62
CA LEU A 102 -5.37 -8.07 4.51
C LEU A 102 -5.24 -7.67 3.04
N ILE A 103 -6.12 -6.80 2.59
CA ILE A 103 -6.19 -6.34 1.20
C ILE A 103 -6.12 -4.81 1.18
N PRO A 104 -5.30 -4.21 0.31
CA PRO A 104 -5.32 -2.77 0.12
C PRO A 104 -6.59 -2.37 -0.63
N LEU A 105 -7.29 -1.39 -0.10
CA LEU A 105 -8.58 -0.94 -0.63
C LEU A 105 -8.46 0.33 -1.46
N SER A 106 -7.66 1.27 -1.04
CA SER A 106 -7.47 2.52 -1.78
C SER A 106 -6.22 3.29 -1.35
N TRP A 107 -5.63 4.01 -2.31
CA TRP A 107 -4.68 5.08 -2.04
C TRP A 107 -5.46 6.39 -1.93
N TYR A 108 -5.06 7.27 -1.03
CA TYR A 108 -5.63 8.62 -0.97
C TYR A 108 -4.66 9.62 -0.34
N THR A 109 -4.91 10.89 -0.58
CA THR A 109 -4.12 11.96 0.02
C THR A 109 -4.83 12.53 1.24
N LYS A 110 -4.06 12.78 2.31
CA LYS A 110 -4.54 13.42 3.53
C LYS A 110 -3.55 14.53 3.89
N GLY A 111 -3.89 15.77 3.51
CA GLY A 111 -2.94 16.86 3.59
C GLY A 111 -1.71 16.59 2.73
N PRO A 112 -0.49 16.75 3.25
CA PRO A 112 0.74 16.47 2.50
C PRO A 112 1.09 14.98 2.42
N PHE A 113 0.31 14.11 3.09
CA PHE A 113 0.62 12.68 3.19
C PHE A 113 -0.18 11.84 2.22
N VAL A 114 0.41 10.73 1.78
CA VAL A 114 -0.29 9.66 1.07
C VAL A 114 -0.57 8.55 2.07
N LYS A 115 -1.83 8.11 2.12
CA LYS A 115 -2.28 7.03 3.00
C LYS A 115 -2.86 5.90 2.19
N LEU A 116 -2.85 4.71 2.77
CA LEU A 116 -3.44 3.50 2.21
C LEU A 116 -4.53 3.00 3.16
N GLU A 117 -5.74 2.82 2.63
CA GLU A 117 -6.80 2.14 3.37
C GLU A 117 -6.66 0.64 3.17
N VAL A 118 -6.70 -0.12 4.26
CA VAL A 118 -6.52 -1.56 4.29
C VAL A 118 -7.73 -2.20 4.96
N GLY A 119 -8.14 -3.34 4.48
CA GLY A 119 -9.29 -4.03 5.05
C GLY A 119 -9.18 -5.55 5.11
#